data_af24e07b96575fe46ed5f3ddbd66b17a
#
_entry.id   af24e07b96575fe46ed5f3ddbd66b17a
#
_cell.length_a   1.000
_cell.length_b   1.000
_cell.length_c   1.000
_cell.angle_alpha   90.00
_cell.angle_beta   90.00
_cell.angle_gamma   90.00
#
_symmetry.space_group_name_H-M   'P 1'
#
loop_
_entity.id
_entity.type
_entity.pdbx_description
1 polymer ?
#
loop_
_entity_poly.entity_id
_entity_poly.type
_entity_poly.pdbx_seq_one_letter_code
_entity_poly.pdbx_strand_id
1 'polypeptide(L)'
;MIKLKVKIVFILELITFSFSLISKSNLRLTDTTYSLSFDSTNWSYDSSNGVYYQIGVIYCTNPATTDYNSLGIYVPANYLTCTAGSSNKYTCSINSSGTVGSYTATTAPIVFPINTAGYSAQKGPTSYSYSGLDSYLKAGLIYVYAGCRGRNEGETYNSGAPWGVTDLKASIRYIRYNSDSIPGDKDSIFSFGHSGGGAQSCLLGITGDSSLYTNYLNTIGAAMTDSSGNSISDSMKGSQCWCPITNLDTADMAYEWNMGQYVSTGTRADGTFTKSLSDDLTNQYISYINNIKLKDESGNTLLLSTSESNTGTYYDYLKSVIETSLNNFLSDTEFPYTPSSNEQGDGGFGGGGDSEGSGGSPPSGGDPPSGDPPSRRLSTTYNSVSEYISSLNSDGNWVTYDSSTNKATINSVGDFVTHCKNPTKDVGAFDSLDKSQAENKLFGINSTYNTAHFDTYMSSLLTNNIETYSSGSNWNSTYPTAYSTDLSETDSLDKTVIERANMYNPMYYIHNDYDGYQSSKVASYFRINTGITQGDTSTCVEMNLALALKNYGKNVEFTTVWDQGHTTAERKGSSYSTSNFISWVADCMGVSSDSDSESNINYESDNSSNFLNRSLITLIFFICLFC
;
A
#
# COMPACT_ATOMS: atom_id res chain seq x y z
N MET A 1 38.17 -52.50 -11.15
CA MET A 1 38.26 -51.09 -10.72
C MET A 1 37.10 -50.20 -11.25
N ILE A 2 36.66 -50.34 -12.50
CA ILE A 2 35.61 -49.49 -13.09
C ILE A 2 34.23 -49.75 -12.45
N LYS A 3 33.83 -51.00 -12.15
CA LYS A 3 32.56 -51.33 -11.48
C LYS A 3 32.44 -50.84 -10.03
N LEU A 4 33.57 -50.60 -9.34
CA LEU A 4 33.57 -50.08 -7.99
C LEU A 4 33.44 -48.53 -7.96
N LYS A 5 34.02 -47.83 -8.95
CA LYS A 5 33.88 -46.38 -9.08
C LYS A 5 32.43 -45.95 -9.42
N VAL A 6 31.73 -46.70 -10.29
CA VAL A 6 30.35 -46.42 -10.64
C VAL A 6 29.39 -46.59 -9.44
N LYS A 7 29.61 -47.60 -8.57
CA LYS A 7 28.82 -47.77 -7.36
C LYS A 7 29.05 -46.68 -6.32
N ILE A 8 30.28 -46.16 -6.20
CA ILE A 8 30.61 -45.07 -5.27
C ILE A 8 29.97 -43.74 -5.72
N VAL A 9 29.98 -43.44 -7.03
CA VAL A 9 29.33 -42.25 -7.57
C VAL A 9 27.80 -42.31 -7.36
N PHE A 10 27.14 -43.46 -7.60
CA PHE A 10 25.71 -43.63 -7.39
C PHE A 10 25.33 -43.54 -5.88
N ILE A 11 26.17 -44.00 -4.98
CA ILE A 11 25.94 -43.88 -3.52
C ILE A 11 26.16 -42.43 -3.07
N LEU A 12 27.15 -41.70 -3.62
CA LEU A 12 27.32 -40.27 -3.32
C LEU A 12 26.16 -39.43 -3.85
N GLU A 13 25.64 -39.68 -5.05
CA GLU A 13 24.49 -38.98 -5.59
C GLU A 13 23.19 -39.29 -4.80
N LEU A 14 22.99 -40.54 -4.33
CA LEU A 14 21.88 -40.88 -3.45
C LEU A 14 21.99 -40.25 -2.05
N ILE A 15 23.19 -40.07 -1.51
CA ILE A 15 23.44 -39.43 -0.24
C ILE A 15 23.25 -37.90 -0.38
N THR A 16 23.71 -37.27 -1.46
CA THR A 16 23.46 -35.84 -1.72
C THR A 16 21.98 -35.57 -2.01
N PHE A 17 21.26 -36.45 -2.70
CA PHE A 17 19.83 -36.35 -2.92
C PHE A 17 19.03 -36.52 -1.60
N SER A 18 19.47 -37.44 -0.72
CA SER A 18 18.87 -37.62 0.61
C SER A 18 19.13 -36.43 1.54
N PHE A 19 20.33 -35.83 1.52
CA PHE A 19 20.65 -34.61 2.27
C PHE A 19 19.92 -33.38 1.72
N SER A 20 19.70 -33.26 0.41
CA SER A 20 18.88 -32.22 -0.21
C SER A 20 17.40 -32.34 0.18
N LEU A 21 16.88 -33.57 0.33
CA LEU A 21 15.52 -33.81 0.82
C LEU A 21 15.38 -33.54 2.33
N ILE A 22 16.43 -33.76 3.13
CA ILE A 22 16.41 -33.51 4.59
C ILE A 22 16.59 -32.00 4.88
N SER A 23 17.32 -31.25 4.05
CA SER A 23 17.46 -29.79 4.21
C SER A 23 16.23 -28.98 3.80
N LYS A 24 15.32 -29.55 2.99
CA LYS A 24 14.05 -28.92 2.61
C LYS A 24 12.91 -29.10 3.65
N SER A 25 13.14 -29.81 4.76
CA SER A 25 12.10 -30.12 5.75
C SER A 25 12.22 -29.39 7.09
N ASN A 26 12.79 -28.20 7.14
CA ASN A 26 12.67 -27.33 8.31
C ASN A 26 11.38 -26.48 8.31
N LEU A 27 10.27 -26.99 7.73
CA LEU A 27 8.93 -26.62 8.14
C LEU A 27 8.77 -27.17 9.56
N ARG A 28 8.74 -26.31 10.58
CA ARG A 28 8.27 -26.70 11.90
C ARG A 28 6.83 -27.18 11.75
N LEU A 29 6.64 -28.48 11.62
CA LEU A 29 5.38 -29.12 11.93
C LEU A 29 5.15 -28.88 13.42
N THR A 30 4.40 -27.84 13.77
CA THR A 30 3.68 -27.86 15.04
C THR A 30 2.63 -28.96 14.88
N ASP A 31 2.63 -29.98 15.72
CA ASP A 31 1.63 -31.09 15.71
C ASP A 31 0.18 -30.61 15.96
N THR A 32 -0.03 -29.30 16.03
CA THR A 32 -1.31 -28.68 16.32
C THR A 32 -1.92 -28.12 15.02
N THR A 33 -2.87 -28.83 14.45
CA THR A 33 -3.71 -28.34 13.37
C THR A 33 -4.86 -27.52 13.96
N TYR A 34 -5.00 -26.28 13.55
CA TYR A 34 -6.08 -25.39 13.98
C TYR A 34 -7.35 -25.60 13.15
N SER A 35 -8.51 -25.32 13.75
CA SER A 35 -9.79 -25.37 13.06
C SER A 35 -10.04 -24.07 12.30
N LEU A 36 -10.59 -24.20 11.08
CA LEU A 36 -11.12 -23.06 10.35
C LEU A 36 -12.52 -22.63 10.84
N SER A 37 -13.22 -23.47 11.61
CA SER A 37 -14.54 -23.13 12.13
C SER A 37 -14.43 -22.10 13.23
N PHE A 38 -15.20 -21.03 13.12
CA PHE A 38 -15.30 -19.98 14.14
C PHE A 38 -16.08 -20.50 15.36
N ASP A 39 -15.57 -20.24 16.55
CA ASP A 39 -16.24 -20.58 17.81
C ASP A 39 -17.22 -19.48 18.24
N SER A 40 -18.48 -19.63 17.89
CA SER A 40 -19.55 -18.69 18.27
C SER A 40 -19.90 -18.69 19.76
N THR A 41 -19.29 -19.56 20.58
CA THR A 41 -19.48 -19.63 22.04
C THR A 41 -18.46 -18.84 22.83
N ASN A 42 -17.46 -18.28 22.17
CA ASN A 42 -16.29 -17.64 22.81
C ASN A 42 -16.26 -16.11 22.70
N TRP A 43 -17.40 -15.46 22.51
CA TRP A 43 -17.46 -14.01 22.47
C TRP A 43 -17.22 -13.40 23.86
N SER A 44 -16.51 -12.27 23.89
CA SER A 44 -16.43 -11.37 25.04
C SER A 44 -17.28 -10.14 24.80
N TYR A 45 -17.72 -9.46 25.87
CA TYR A 45 -18.60 -8.31 25.77
C TYR A 45 -18.10 -7.11 26.59
N ASP A 46 -17.93 -5.98 25.90
CA ASP A 46 -17.75 -4.68 26.54
C ASP A 46 -19.12 -3.99 26.67
N SER A 47 -19.70 -4.08 27.86
CA SER A 47 -21.02 -3.49 28.15
C SER A 47 -21.03 -1.96 28.19
N SER A 48 -19.86 -1.34 28.40
CA SER A 48 -19.74 0.12 28.45
C SER A 48 -19.84 0.74 27.06
N ASN A 49 -19.35 0.03 26.06
CA ASN A 49 -19.29 0.51 24.67
C ASN A 49 -20.24 -0.26 23.73
N GLY A 50 -20.91 -1.31 24.22
CA GLY A 50 -21.83 -2.10 23.41
C GLY A 50 -21.13 -2.87 22.29
N VAL A 51 -20.02 -3.54 22.58
CA VAL A 51 -19.18 -4.24 21.60
C VAL A 51 -18.97 -5.70 22.00
N TYR A 52 -19.30 -6.63 21.10
CA TYR A 52 -18.84 -8.01 21.19
C TYR A 52 -17.52 -8.16 20.43
N TYR A 53 -16.60 -8.92 21.00
CA TYR A 53 -15.30 -9.15 20.38
C TYR A 53 -14.74 -10.54 20.64
N GLN A 54 -13.92 -11.01 19.71
CA GLN A 54 -12.98 -12.13 19.91
C GLN A 54 -11.60 -11.72 19.44
N ILE A 55 -10.57 -12.09 20.17
CA ILE A 55 -9.16 -11.84 19.84
C ILE A 55 -8.37 -13.14 19.88
N GLY A 56 -7.25 -13.19 19.17
CA GLY A 56 -6.40 -14.38 19.09
C GLY A 56 -7.02 -15.51 18.27
N VAL A 57 -7.96 -15.20 17.37
CA VAL A 57 -8.62 -16.19 16.50
C VAL A 57 -7.65 -16.58 15.38
N ILE A 58 -7.21 -17.86 15.35
CA ILE A 58 -6.31 -18.36 14.31
C ILE A 58 -7.10 -18.58 13.02
N TYR A 59 -6.67 -17.96 11.93
CA TYR A 59 -7.42 -17.91 10.66
C TYR A 59 -6.95 -18.92 9.59
N CYS A 60 -6.02 -19.82 9.93
CA CYS A 60 -5.52 -20.87 9.03
C CYS A 60 -5.17 -22.13 9.82
N THR A 61 -5.16 -23.29 9.16
CA THR A 61 -4.97 -24.58 9.85
C THR A 61 -3.51 -24.86 10.21
N ASN A 62 -2.58 -24.21 9.53
CA ASN A 62 -1.14 -24.42 9.67
C ASN A 62 -0.41 -23.07 9.77
N PRO A 63 -0.60 -22.28 10.83
CA PRO A 63 0.02 -20.97 10.98
C PRO A 63 1.55 -21.08 11.05
N ALA A 64 2.25 -20.16 10.40
CA ALA A 64 3.68 -20.01 10.57
C ALA A 64 4.01 -19.62 12.03
N THR A 65 3.17 -18.77 12.60
CA THR A 65 3.18 -18.38 14.02
C THR A 65 1.82 -17.82 14.42
N THR A 66 1.40 -18.09 15.66
CA THR A 66 0.14 -17.56 16.19
C THR A 66 0.18 -16.06 16.43
N ASP A 67 1.37 -15.46 16.58
CA ASP A 67 1.55 -14.01 16.73
C ASP A 67 1.09 -13.25 15.50
N TYR A 68 1.37 -13.78 14.32
CA TYR A 68 1.06 -13.11 13.04
C TYR A 68 -0.09 -13.75 12.26
N ASN A 69 -0.42 -15.02 12.54
CA ASN A 69 -1.54 -15.69 11.88
C ASN A 69 -2.79 -15.76 12.77
N SER A 70 -3.05 -14.69 13.50
CA SER A 70 -4.27 -14.54 14.31
C SER A 70 -4.94 -13.20 14.04
N LEU A 71 -6.23 -13.10 14.39
CA LEU A 71 -7.01 -11.88 14.21
C LEU A 71 -7.90 -11.57 15.41
N GLY A 72 -8.35 -10.31 15.47
CA GLY A 72 -9.42 -9.82 16.33
C GLY A 72 -10.62 -9.39 15.49
N ILE A 73 -11.82 -9.73 15.97
CA ILE A 73 -13.09 -9.34 15.35
C ILE A 73 -13.85 -8.50 16.38
N TYR A 74 -14.32 -7.32 15.97
CA TYR A 74 -15.04 -6.38 16.81
C TYR A 74 -16.35 -6.01 16.13
N VAL A 75 -17.46 -6.21 16.84
CA VAL A 75 -18.81 -6.16 16.28
C VAL A 75 -19.70 -5.29 17.18
N PRO A 76 -20.44 -4.31 16.63
CA PRO A 76 -21.49 -3.62 17.36
C PRO A 76 -22.51 -4.60 17.96
N ALA A 77 -22.86 -4.44 19.25
CA ALA A 77 -23.70 -5.40 19.95
C ALA A 77 -25.06 -5.65 19.30
N ASN A 78 -25.61 -4.66 18.62
CA ASN A 78 -26.89 -4.78 17.93
C ASN A 78 -26.92 -5.86 16.84
N TYR A 79 -25.76 -6.22 16.29
CA TYR A 79 -25.65 -7.22 15.21
C TYR A 79 -25.67 -8.67 15.70
N LEU A 80 -25.66 -8.88 17.02
CA LEU A 80 -25.62 -10.20 17.61
C LEU A 80 -26.75 -10.37 18.63
N THR A 81 -27.29 -11.59 18.69
CA THR A 81 -28.14 -12.06 19.79
C THR A 81 -27.33 -13.04 20.60
N CYS A 82 -27.08 -12.70 21.87
CA CYS A 82 -26.14 -13.45 22.70
C CYS A 82 -26.78 -13.91 24.00
N THR A 83 -26.36 -15.10 24.46
CA THR A 83 -26.70 -15.66 25.76
C THR A 83 -25.40 -15.79 26.57
N ALA A 84 -25.44 -15.32 27.83
CA ALA A 84 -24.30 -15.42 28.73
C ALA A 84 -23.98 -16.90 29.03
N GLY A 85 -22.73 -17.25 28.87
CA GLY A 85 -22.16 -18.55 29.23
C GLY A 85 -21.34 -18.48 30.51
N SER A 86 -20.40 -19.41 30.68
CA SER A 86 -19.46 -19.42 31.79
C SER A 86 -18.27 -18.47 31.53
N SER A 87 -17.59 -18.04 32.63
CA SER A 87 -16.32 -17.28 32.53
C SER A 87 -16.39 -15.99 31.73
N ASN A 88 -17.50 -15.24 31.81
CA ASN A 88 -17.74 -13.99 31.06
C ASN A 88 -17.67 -14.18 29.54
N LYS A 89 -17.97 -15.37 29.04
CA LYS A 89 -18.10 -15.65 27.61
C LYS A 89 -19.58 -15.71 27.22
N TYR A 90 -19.84 -15.44 25.95
CA TYR A 90 -21.18 -15.40 25.38
C TYR A 90 -21.26 -16.32 24.17
N THR A 91 -22.38 -17.02 24.07
CA THR A 91 -22.77 -17.74 22.85
C THR A 91 -23.66 -16.82 22.02
N CYS A 92 -23.23 -16.49 20.80
CA CYS A 92 -23.92 -15.52 19.97
C CYS A 92 -24.31 -16.10 18.61
N SER A 93 -25.40 -15.60 18.08
CA SER A 93 -25.86 -15.79 16.70
C SER A 93 -26.10 -14.41 16.04
N ILE A 94 -26.09 -14.37 14.72
CA ILE A 94 -26.32 -13.14 13.97
C ILE A 94 -27.77 -12.66 14.18
N ASN A 95 -27.94 -11.41 14.58
CA ASN A 95 -29.23 -10.72 14.64
C ASN A 95 -29.48 -10.00 13.31
N SER A 96 -30.09 -10.68 12.35
CA SER A 96 -30.30 -10.13 11.00
C SER A 96 -31.17 -8.85 10.98
N SER A 97 -31.94 -8.58 12.04
CA SER A 97 -32.74 -7.36 12.19
C SER A 97 -32.02 -6.25 12.97
N GLY A 98 -30.85 -6.54 13.55
CA GLY A 98 -30.05 -5.56 14.30
C GLY A 98 -29.47 -4.50 13.35
N THR A 99 -29.55 -3.23 13.76
CA THR A 99 -29.10 -2.09 12.96
C THR A 99 -28.18 -1.19 13.77
N VAL A 100 -27.19 -0.58 13.08
CA VAL A 100 -26.38 0.54 13.57
C VAL A 100 -26.20 1.52 12.40
N GLY A 101 -26.64 2.77 12.60
CA GLY A 101 -26.69 3.73 11.50
C GLY A 101 -27.52 3.19 10.33
N SER A 102 -26.99 3.26 9.15
CA SER A 102 -27.64 2.82 7.92
C SER A 102 -27.42 1.32 7.60
N TYR A 103 -26.72 0.58 8.46
CA TYR A 103 -26.36 -0.82 8.19
C TYR A 103 -27.09 -1.81 9.09
N THR A 104 -27.33 -3.00 8.55
CA THR A 104 -27.81 -4.17 9.30
C THR A 104 -26.65 -5.14 9.56
N ALA A 105 -26.88 -6.14 10.40
CA ALA A 105 -25.90 -7.22 10.64
C ALA A 105 -25.47 -7.96 9.36
N THR A 106 -26.23 -7.88 8.27
CA THR A 106 -25.94 -8.56 7.00
C THR A 106 -25.44 -7.62 5.90
N THR A 107 -25.60 -6.30 6.07
CA THR A 107 -25.16 -5.29 5.09
C THR A 107 -23.98 -4.45 5.57
N ALA A 108 -23.56 -4.62 6.83
CA ALA A 108 -22.46 -3.88 7.42
C ALA A 108 -21.14 -4.15 6.70
N PRO A 109 -20.43 -3.11 6.23
CA PRO A 109 -19.09 -3.26 5.67
C PRO A 109 -18.12 -3.82 6.70
N ILE A 110 -17.15 -4.61 6.23
CA ILE A 110 -16.06 -5.15 7.05
C ILE A 110 -14.79 -4.42 6.68
N VAL A 111 -14.06 -3.89 7.66
CA VAL A 111 -12.85 -3.09 7.43
C VAL A 111 -11.62 -3.75 8.04
N PHE A 112 -10.51 -3.69 7.29
CA PHE A 112 -9.21 -4.26 7.65
C PHE A 112 -8.15 -3.16 7.67
N PRO A 113 -7.62 -2.76 8.84
CA PRO A 113 -6.46 -1.90 8.94
C PRO A 113 -5.18 -2.68 8.63
N ILE A 114 -4.24 -2.04 7.93
CA ILE A 114 -2.94 -2.60 7.58
C ILE A 114 -1.86 -1.64 8.06
N ASN A 115 -1.27 -1.97 9.22
CA ASN A 115 -0.28 -1.15 9.93
C ASN A 115 1.13 -1.75 9.77
N THR A 116 1.59 -1.87 8.53
CA THR A 116 2.86 -2.52 8.17
C THR A 116 3.85 -1.49 7.61
N ALA A 117 4.13 -0.43 8.37
CA ALA A 117 5.12 0.58 7.99
C ALA A 117 6.45 -0.06 7.59
N GLY A 118 7.03 0.36 6.46
CA GLY A 118 8.23 -0.27 5.89
C GLY A 118 8.08 -1.78 5.67
N TYR A 119 6.86 -2.26 5.43
CA TYR A 119 6.52 -3.70 5.28
C TYR A 119 6.84 -4.56 6.51
N SER A 120 6.92 -3.98 7.69
CA SER A 120 7.10 -4.73 8.94
C SER A 120 5.92 -5.65 9.22
N ALA A 121 6.13 -6.64 10.09
CA ALA A 121 5.05 -7.52 10.49
C ALA A 121 4.02 -6.79 11.36
N GLN A 122 2.75 -7.17 11.23
CA GLN A 122 1.64 -6.75 12.09
C GLN A 122 1.23 -7.93 12.99
N LYS A 123 1.39 -7.79 14.32
CA LYS A 123 0.92 -8.84 15.24
C LYS A 123 -0.60 -8.84 15.34
N GLY A 124 -1.17 -10.02 15.50
CA GLY A 124 -2.57 -10.14 15.89
C GLY A 124 -2.80 -9.53 17.29
N PRO A 125 -4.02 -9.07 17.63
CA PRO A 125 -4.30 -8.46 18.91
C PRO A 125 -4.24 -9.50 20.04
N THR A 126 -3.58 -9.15 21.15
CA THR A 126 -3.46 -9.97 22.35
C THR A 126 -4.35 -9.47 23.50
N SER A 127 -4.80 -8.23 23.41
CA SER A 127 -5.70 -7.59 24.37
C SER A 127 -6.79 -6.80 23.65
N TYR A 128 -7.89 -6.52 24.36
CA TYR A 128 -8.97 -5.67 23.88
C TYR A 128 -8.70 -4.20 24.26
N SER A 129 -8.87 -3.31 23.30
CA SER A 129 -8.96 -1.88 23.52
C SER A 129 -10.06 -1.31 22.64
N TYR A 130 -10.93 -0.45 23.21
CA TYR A 130 -11.95 0.27 22.44
C TYR A 130 -11.38 1.51 21.74
N SER A 131 -10.29 2.05 22.27
CA SER A 131 -9.62 3.20 21.68
C SER A 131 -9.19 2.89 20.23
N GLY A 132 -9.52 3.79 19.31
CA GLY A 132 -9.25 3.63 17.88
C GLY A 132 -10.27 2.77 17.11
N LEU A 133 -11.21 2.10 17.80
CA LEU A 133 -12.29 1.32 17.17
C LEU A 133 -13.62 2.09 17.12
N ASP A 134 -13.78 3.06 18.00
CA ASP A 134 -15.05 3.71 18.31
C ASP A 134 -15.73 4.35 17.10
N SER A 135 -14.99 5.06 16.27
CA SER A 135 -15.55 5.72 15.07
C SER A 135 -16.09 4.70 14.06
N TYR A 136 -15.38 3.60 13.84
CA TYR A 136 -15.81 2.55 12.92
C TYR A 136 -17.07 1.83 13.43
N LEU A 137 -17.05 1.40 14.70
CA LEU A 137 -18.14 0.64 15.29
C LEU A 137 -19.40 1.49 15.48
N LYS A 138 -19.26 2.78 15.83
CA LYS A 138 -20.38 3.75 15.91
C LYS A 138 -21.00 4.01 14.53
N ALA A 139 -20.19 3.99 13.47
CA ALA A 139 -20.68 4.09 12.09
C ALA A 139 -21.33 2.79 11.58
N GLY A 140 -21.34 1.73 12.37
CA GLY A 140 -21.94 0.45 12.02
C GLY A 140 -21.03 -0.49 11.21
N LEU A 141 -19.75 -0.18 11.11
CA LEU A 141 -18.79 -1.05 10.44
C LEU A 141 -18.32 -2.18 11.38
N ILE A 142 -17.96 -3.32 10.81
CA ILE A 142 -17.31 -4.42 11.53
C ILE A 142 -15.81 -4.29 11.33
N TYR A 143 -15.06 -4.28 12.42
CA TYR A 143 -13.63 -4.09 12.39
C TYR A 143 -12.90 -5.42 12.59
N VAL A 144 -12.02 -5.78 11.67
CA VAL A 144 -11.20 -7.00 11.73
C VAL A 144 -9.73 -6.61 11.69
N TYR A 145 -9.04 -6.81 12.80
CA TYR A 145 -7.62 -6.59 12.89
C TYR A 145 -6.89 -7.92 12.70
N ALA A 146 -6.30 -8.13 11.54
CA ALA A 146 -5.60 -9.36 11.20
C ALA A 146 -4.09 -9.18 11.33
N GLY A 147 -3.42 -10.06 12.06
CA GLY A 147 -1.97 -10.16 12.02
C GLY A 147 -1.48 -10.66 10.68
N CYS A 148 -0.27 -10.27 10.30
CA CYS A 148 0.42 -10.78 9.10
C CYS A 148 1.93 -10.71 9.27
N ARG A 149 2.65 -11.60 8.60
CA ARG A 149 4.11 -11.57 8.51
C ARG A 149 4.55 -10.34 7.72
N GLY A 150 5.76 -9.87 7.98
CA GLY A 150 6.35 -8.72 7.33
C GLY A 150 7.61 -9.03 6.55
N ARG A 151 8.42 -8.00 6.31
CA ARG A 151 9.74 -8.11 5.68
C ARG A 151 10.63 -9.08 6.45
N ASN A 152 11.60 -9.68 5.77
CA ASN A 152 12.50 -10.65 6.38
C ASN A 152 13.58 -9.93 7.20
N GLU A 153 13.35 -9.78 8.49
CA GLU A 153 14.21 -9.03 9.41
C GLU A 153 14.46 -9.84 10.69
N GLY A 154 15.42 -10.79 10.63
CA GLY A 154 15.78 -11.63 11.77
C GLY A 154 14.75 -12.67 12.17
N GLU A 155 13.76 -12.92 11.32
CA GLU A 155 12.68 -13.87 11.57
C GLU A 155 13.15 -15.32 11.42
N THR A 156 12.61 -16.21 12.23
CA THR A 156 12.94 -17.65 12.21
C THR A 156 11.99 -18.49 11.35
N TYR A 157 10.96 -17.87 10.77
CA TYR A 157 9.95 -18.46 9.89
C TYR A 157 9.96 -17.74 8.54
N ASN A 158 9.41 -18.38 7.51
CA ASN A 158 9.29 -17.76 6.20
C ASN A 158 8.52 -16.44 6.29
N SER A 159 9.14 -15.35 5.91
CA SER A 159 8.58 -13.98 5.90
C SER A 159 8.99 -13.26 4.62
N GLY A 160 8.73 -11.96 4.52
CA GLY A 160 8.95 -11.18 3.31
C GLY A 160 7.84 -11.36 2.28
N ALA A 161 8.08 -10.87 1.06
CA ALA A 161 7.14 -11.06 -0.04
C ALA A 161 7.10 -12.54 -0.47
N PRO A 162 5.91 -13.12 -0.73
CA PRO A 162 4.59 -12.51 -0.69
C PRO A 162 3.81 -12.81 0.59
N TRP A 163 4.46 -13.27 1.66
CA TRP A 163 3.82 -13.84 2.85
C TRP A 163 2.89 -12.86 3.58
N GLY A 164 3.25 -11.58 3.69
CA GLY A 164 2.39 -10.60 4.37
C GLY A 164 1.02 -10.47 3.70
N VAL A 165 0.99 -10.32 2.38
CA VAL A 165 -0.26 -10.27 1.61
C VAL A 165 -0.97 -11.63 1.63
N THR A 166 -0.24 -12.75 1.61
CA THR A 166 -0.83 -14.10 1.73
C THR A 166 -1.59 -14.27 3.05
N ASP A 167 -1.01 -13.84 4.15
CA ASP A 167 -1.61 -13.93 5.48
C ASP A 167 -2.91 -13.11 5.54
N LEU A 168 -2.89 -11.87 5.03
CA LEU A 168 -4.08 -11.01 4.94
C LEU A 168 -5.17 -11.64 4.04
N LYS A 169 -4.81 -12.22 2.90
CA LYS A 169 -5.75 -12.97 2.04
C LYS A 169 -6.37 -14.15 2.77
N ALA A 170 -5.58 -14.89 3.55
CA ALA A 170 -6.08 -16.01 4.34
C ALA A 170 -7.08 -15.55 5.41
N SER A 171 -6.83 -14.40 6.06
CA SER A 171 -7.77 -13.82 7.04
C SER A 171 -9.10 -13.41 6.40
N ILE A 172 -9.08 -12.83 5.18
CA ILE A 172 -10.29 -12.51 4.41
C ILE A 172 -11.08 -13.77 4.06
N ARG A 173 -10.39 -14.83 3.60
CA ARG A 173 -11.01 -16.13 3.32
C ARG A 173 -11.63 -16.75 4.57
N TYR A 174 -10.96 -16.62 5.73
CA TYR A 174 -11.49 -17.08 7.01
C TYR A 174 -12.82 -16.40 7.38
N ILE A 175 -12.92 -15.08 7.21
CA ILE A 175 -14.15 -14.33 7.45
C ILE A 175 -15.27 -14.81 6.52
N ARG A 176 -14.98 -15.06 5.25
CA ARG A 176 -15.96 -15.59 4.29
C ARG A 176 -16.36 -17.03 4.58
N TYR A 177 -15.41 -17.87 4.99
CA TYR A 177 -15.69 -19.27 5.37
C TYR A 177 -16.69 -19.35 6.53
N ASN A 178 -16.64 -18.38 7.45
CA ASN A 178 -17.48 -18.33 8.65
C ASN A 178 -18.64 -17.33 8.53
N SER A 179 -19.15 -17.09 7.32
CA SER A 179 -20.20 -16.10 7.05
C SER A 179 -21.51 -16.33 7.82
N ASP A 180 -21.79 -17.58 8.22
CA ASP A 180 -22.98 -17.91 9.00
C ASP A 180 -22.85 -17.59 10.50
N SER A 181 -21.64 -17.32 10.97
CA SER A 181 -21.32 -17.08 12.40
C SER A 181 -20.78 -15.69 12.68
N ILE A 182 -20.20 -15.02 11.68
CA ILE A 182 -19.64 -13.67 11.76
C ILE A 182 -20.54 -12.74 10.96
N PRO A 183 -21.12 -11.68 11.56
CA PRO A 183 -21.95 -10.73 10.84
C PRO A 183 -21.15 -9.92 9.80
N GLY A 184 -21.83 -9.16 8.98
CA GLY A 184 -21.28 -8.27 7.94
C GLY A 184 -21.53 -8.78 6.52
N ASP A 185 -21.46 -7.84 5.59
CA ASP A 185 -21.50 -8.13 4.15
C ASP A 185 -20.12 -8.63 3.67
N LYS A 186 -20.04 -9.90 3.34
CA LYS A 186 -18.80 -10.55 2.90
C LYS A 186 -18.31 -10.11 1.51
N ASP A 187 -19.17 -9.42 0.76
CA ASP A 187 -18.82 -8.82 -0.54
C ASP A 187 -18.42 -7.35 -0.40
N SER A 188 -18.61 -6.77 0.78
CA SER A 188 -18.28 -5.40 1.11
C SER A 188 -17.12 -5.31 2.11
N ILE A 189 -15.98 -5.87 1.72
CA ILE A 189 -14.74 -5.85 2.49
C ILE A 189 -13.84 -4.73 1.96
N PHE A 190 -13.35 -3.88 2.87
CA PHE A 190 -12.46 -2.76 2.57
C PHE A 190 -11.18 -2.86 3.39
N SER A 191 -10.08 -2.43 2.81
CA SER A 191 -8.80 -2.28 3.53
C SER A 191 -8.33 -0.84 3.52
N PHE A 192 -7.48 -0.50 4.47
CA PHE A 192 -6.82 0.80 4.52
C PHE A 192 -5.46 0.70 5.18
N GLY A 193 -4.52 1.53 4.72
CA GLY A 193 -3.17 1.55 5.25
C GLY A 193 -2.35 2.73 4.76
N HIS A 194 -1.20 2.94 5.39
CA HIS A 194 -0.24 4.00 5.07
C HIS A 194 1.12 3.40 4.74
N SER A 195 1.89 4.01 3.83
CA SER A 195 3.25 3.60 3.48
C SER A 195 3.30 2.15 2.96
N GLY A 196 4.11 1.28 3.55
CA GLY A 196 4.11 -0.16 3.26
C GLY A 196 2.74 -0.82 3.50
N GLY A 197 1.98 -0.36 4.51
CA GLY A 197 0.59 -0.78 4.74
C GLY A 197 -0.36 -0.28 3.64
N GLY A 198 -0.13 0.92 3.12
CA GLY A 198 -0.83 1.46 1.95
C GLY A 198 -0.57 0.62 0.70
N ALA A 199 0.67 0.20 0.49
CA ALA A 199 1.04 -0.71 -0.59
C ALA A 199 0.32 -2.06 -0.47
N GLN A 200 0.31 -2.66 0.72
CA GLN A 200 -0.38 -3.94 0.94
C GLN A 200 -1.90 -3.81 0.87
N SER A 201 -2.48 -2.69 1.30
CA SER A 201 -3.90 -2.39 1.09
C SER A 201 -4.23 -2.36 -0.41
N CYS A 202 -3.42 -1.66 -1.20
CA CYS A 202 -3.57 -1.59 -2.65
C CYS A 202 -3.46 -2.97 -3.30
N LEU A 203 -2.45 -3.76 -2.89
CA LEU A 203 -2.25 -5.13 -3.39
C LEU A 203 -3.43 -6.04 -3.07
N LEU A 204 -4.02 -5.98 -1.88
CA LEU A 204 -5.22 -6.74 -1.56
C LEU A 204 -6.38 -6.38 -2.50
N GLY A 205 -6.58 -5.09 -2.79
CA GLY A 205 -7.59 -4.64 -3.74
C GLY A 205 -7.34 -5.11 -5.18
N ILE A 206 -6.09 -5.30 -5.56
CA ILE A 206 -5.71 -5.61 -6.95
C ILE A 206 -5.54 -7.11 -7.19
N THR A 207 -5.06 -7.87 -6.21
CA THR A 207 -4.65 -9.27 -6.38
C THR A 207 -5.71 -10.30 -5.99
N GLY A 208 -6.98 -9.92 -5.87
CA GLY A 208 -8.06 -10.84 -5.49
C GLY A 208 -8.06 -12.11 -6.34
N ASP A 209 -8.11 -13.26 -5.68
CA ASP A 209 -8.14 -14.60 -6.27
C ASP A 209 -7.00 -14.92 -7.26
N SER A 210 -5.89 -14.17 -7.22
CA SER A 210 -4.73 -14.45 -8.07
C SER A 210 -4.14 -15.83 -7.77
N SER A 211 -3.96 -16.62 -8.81
CA SER A 211 -3.40 -17.98 -8.72
C SER A 211 -1.94 -18.00 -8.24
N LEU A 212 -1.22 -16.88 -8.35
CA LEU A 212 0.15 -16.77 -7.87
C LEU A 212 0.25 -17.01 -6.34
N TYR A 213 -0.79 -16.67 -5.59
CA TYR A 213 -0.85 -16.88 -4.14
C TYR A 213 -1.32 -18.27 -3.71
N THR A 214 -1.83 -19.11 -4.63
CA THR A 214 -2.47 -20.38 -4.29
C THR A 214 -1.57 -21.32 -3.49
N ASN A 215 -0.32 -21.50 -3.89
CA ASN A 215 0.61 -22.39 -3.19
C ASN A 215 0.96 -21.86 -1.78
N TYR A 216 1.11 -20.55 -1.64
CA TYR A 216 1.34 -19.90 -0.35
C TYR A 216 0.15 -20.04 0.60
N LEU A 217 -1.07 -19.81 0.11
CA LEU A 217 -2.32 -20.01 0.87
C LEU A 217 -2.50 -21.47 1.30
N ASN A 218 -2.22 -22.43 0.41
CA ASN A 218 -2.26 -23.86 0.74
C ASN A 218 -1.22 -24.23 1.82
N THR A 219 -0.03 -23.65 1.77
CA THR A 219 1.03 -23.93 2.74
C THR A 219 0.63 -23.59 4.17
N ILE A 220 -0.06 -22.48 4.37
CA ILE A 220 -0.57 -22.09 5.70
C ILE A 220 -1.95 -22.70 6.01
N GLY A 221 -2.53 -23.46 5.11
CA GLY A 221 -3.86 -24.06 5.28
C GLY A 221 -4.98 -23.02 5.38
N ALA A 222 -4.99 -22.04 4.49
CA ALA A 222 -6.07 -21.08 4.35
C ALA A 222 -7.39 -21.75 3.91
N ALA A 223 -8.52 -21.10 4.19
CA ALA A 223 -9.84 -21.57 3.75
C ALA A 223 -9.99 -21.45 2.22
N MET A 224 -9.67 -22.51 1.50
CA MET A 224 -9.69 -22.51 0.03
C MET A 224 -11.08 -22.82 -0.54
N THR A 225 -11.86 -23.66 0.15
CA THR A 225 -13.21 -24.06 -0.25
C THR A 225 -14.15 -24.07 0.95
N ASP A 226 -15.45 -23.86 0.67
CA ASP A 226 -16.52 -24.05 1.66
C ASP A 226 -16.85 -25.55 1.85
N SER A 227 -17.81 -25.86 2.72
CA SER A 227 -18.27 -27.22 3.00
C SER A 227 -18.92 -27.90 1.80
N SER A 228 -19.33 -27.14 0.79
CA SER A 228 -19.91 -27.64 -0.49
C SER A 228 -18.85 -27.79 -1.58
N GLY A 229 -17.59 -27.45 -1.32
CA GLY A 229 -16.51 -27.51 -2.29
C GLY A 229 -16.39 -26.28 -3.21
N ASN A 230 -17.18 -25.23 -2.99
CA ASN A 230 -17.05 -23.99 -3.77
C ASN A 230 -15.81 -23.20 -3.32
N SER A 231 -15.11 -22.59 -4.27
CA SER A 231 -13.94 -21.74 -3.97
C SER A 231 -14.33 -20.53 -3.14
N ILE A 232 -13.56 -20.24 -2.08
CA ILE A 232 -13.68 -19.03 -1.28
C ILE A 232 -12.78 -17.96 -1.86
N SER A 233 -13.33 -16.78 -2.10
CA SER A 233 -12.62 -15.63 -2.67
C SER A 233 -11.89 -14.83 -1.58
N ASP A 234 -10.78 -14.16 -1.96
CA ASP A 234 -10.12 -13.12 -1.15
C ASP A 234 -10.22 -11.72 -1.81
N SER A 235 -11.10 -11.57 -2.81
CA SER A 235 -11.29 -10.28 -3.47
C SER A 235 -11.89 -9.23 -2.52
N MET A 236 -11.57 -7.95 -2.77
CA MET A 236 -12.03 -6.81 -1.97
C MET A 236 -13.06 -5.98 -2.75
N LYS A 237 -13.85 -5.17 -2.04
CA LYS A 237 -14.72 -4.16 -2.65
C LYS A 237 -13.95 -2.86 -2.89
N GLY A 238 -13.12 -2.44 -1.93
CA GLY A 238 -12.33 -1.22 -2.06
C GLY A 238 -11.09 -1.20 -1.17
N SER A 239 -10.15 -0.32 -1.52
CA SER A 239 -8.90 -0.11 -0.80
C SER A 239 -8.56 1.38 -0.70
N GLN A 240 -8.31 1.83 0.53
CA GLN A 240 -7.74 3.15 0.82
C GLN A 240 -6.22 3.00 0.99
N CYS A 241 -5.46 3.81 0.28
CA CYS A 241 -4.01 3.76 0.23
C CYS A 241 -3.44 5.16 0.48
N TRP A 242 -2.88 5.43 1.67
CA TRP A 242 -2.16 6.67 1.94
C TRP A 242 -0.68 6.49 1.65
N CYS A 243 -0.11 7.37 0.85
CA CYS A 243 1.30 7.36 0.45
C CYS A 243 1.83 5.95 0.12
N PRO A 244 1.13 5.16 -0.73
CA PRO A 244 1.49 3.77 -0.96
C PRO A 244 2.84 3.65 -1.69
N ILE A 245 3.78 2.90 -1.12
CA ILE A 245 5.05 2.58 -1.76
C ILE A 245 4.86 1.30 -2.58
N THR A 246 4.61 1.45 -3.87
CA THR A 246 4.27 0.37 -4.81
C THR A 246 5.14 0.39 -6.05
N ASN A 247 4.90 -0.54 -6.99
CA ASN A 247 5.57 -0.59 -8.29
C ASN A 247 7.10 -0.57 -8.13
N LEU A 248 7.60 -1.41 -7.22
CA LEU A 248 9.00 -1.44 -6.81
C LEU A 248 9.95 -1.80 -7.95
N ASP A 249 9.45 -2.48 -8.98
CA ASP A 249 10.17 -2.78 -10.22
C ASP A 249 10.58 -1.53 -11.01
N THR A 250 9.92 -0.40 -10.79
CA THR A 250 10.13 0.85 -11.51
C THR A 250 10.32 2.06 -10.60
N ALA A 251 10.29 1.83 -9.27
CA ALA A 251 10.34 2.91 -8.28
C ALA A 251 11.67 3.66 -8.30
N ASP A 252 12.80 2.98 -8.50
CA ASP A 252 14.12 3.61 -8.57
C ASP A 252 14.24 4.55 -9.77
N MET A 253 13.84 4.11 -10.95
CA MET A 253 13.89 4.96 -12.13
C MET A 253 12.86 6.10 -12.09
N ALA A 254 11.69 5.89 -11.48
CA ALA A 254 10.71 6.95 -11.25
C ALA A 254 11.24 8.00 -10.26
N TYR A 255 11.98 7.57 -9.25
CA TYR A 255 12.61 8.45 -8.27
C TYR A 255 13.66 9.35 -8.91
N GLU A 256 14.55 8.76 -9.73
CA GLU A 256 15.59 9.53 -10.42
C GLU A 256 15.00 10.51 -11.44
N TRP A 257 14.01 10.09 -12.24
CA TRP A 257 13.36 10.98 -13.21
C TRP A 257 12.57 12.11 -12.54
N ASN A 258 11.83 11.83 -11.48
CA ASN A 258 10.97 12.85 -10.84
C ASN A 258 11.77 13.81 -9.96
N MET A 259 12.82 13.33 -9.27
CA MET A 259 13.52 14.10 -8.26
C MET A 259 15.05 14.08 -8.44
N GLY A 260 15.66 12.91 -8.66
CA GLY A 260 17.11 12.73 -8.67
C GLY A 260 17.84 13.57 -9.71
N GLN A 261 17.26 13.72 -10.91
CA GLN A 261 17.86 14.50 -12.00
C GLN A 261 18.09 15.99 -11.70
N TYR A 262 17.44 16.51 -10.66
CA TYR A 262 17.60 17.92 -10.23
C TYR A 262 18.64 18.10 -9.12
N VAL A 263 19.35 17.04 -8.73
CA VAL A 263 20.37 17.06 -7.67
C VAL A 263 21.73 16.65 -8.23
N SER A 264 22.79 17.40 -7.87
CA SER A 264 24.16 17.18 -8.31
C SER A 264 25.14 16.98 -7.15
N THR A 265 24.65 16.50 -6.00
CA THR A 265 25.45 16.27 -4.79
C THR A 265 25.30 14.85 -4.27
N GLY A 266 26.10 14.44 -3.31
CA GLY A 266 26.03 13.11 -2.72
C GLY A 266 26.31 12.01 -3.76
N THR A 267 25.46 11.00 -3.82
CA THR A 267 25.55 9.92 -4.81
C THR A 267 25.27 10.38 -6.24
N ARG A 268 24.74 11.59 -6.44
CA ARG A 268 24.51 12.21 -7.74
C ARG A 268 25.57 13.23 -8.13
N ALA A 269 26.69 13.27 -7.41
CA ALA A 269 27.80 14.18 -7.73
C ALA A 269 28.52 13.75 -9.02
N ASP A 270 28.96 14.73 -9.80
CA ASP A 270 29.70 14.53 -11.04
C ASP A 270 30.94 13.63 -10.83
N GLY A 271 31.18 12.73 -11.76
CA GLY A 271 32.32 11.81 -11.73
C GLY A 271 32.12 10.56 -10.86
N THR A 272 30.97 10.40 -10.19
CA THR A 272 30.60 9.14 -9.53
C THR A 272 29.93 8.19 -10.55
N PHE A 273 30.08 6.87 -10.37
CA PHE A 273 29.34 5.94 -11.22
C PHE A 273 27.84 6.02 -10.95
N THR A 274 27.43 6.33 -9.72
CA THR A 274 26.03 6.49 -9.32
C THR A 274 25.36 7.66 -10.02
N LYS A 275 26.09 8.74 -10.37
CA LYS A 275 25.55 9.80 -11.24
C LYS A 275 25.22 9.26 -12.63
N SER A 276 26.10 8.48 -13.23
CA SER A 276 25.84 7.85 -14.53
C SER A 276 24.66 6.88 -14.45
N LEU A 277 24.56 6.12 -13.34
CA LEU A 277 23.44 5.21 -13.09
C LEU A 277 22.12 6.01 -12.93
N SER A 278 22.12 7.13 -12.21
CA SER A 278 20.95 8.02 -12.07
C SER A 278 20.48 8.55 -13.41
N ASP A 279 21.41 8.97 -14.29
CA ASP A 279 21.07 9.44 -15.63
C ASP A 279 20.48 8.32 -16.49
N ASP A 280 21.02 7.11 -16.41
CA ASP A 280 20.50 5.95 -17.14
C ASP A 280 19.13 5.51 -16.61
N LEU A 281 18.90 5.54 -15.29
CA LEU A 281 17.59 5.28 -14.69
C LEU A 281 16.56 6.32 -15.15
N THR A 282 16.94 7.59 -15.22
CA THR A 282 16.09 8.67 -15.77
C THR A 282 15.70 8.38 -17.22
N ASN A 283 16.62 7.93 -18.06
CA ASN A 283 16.35 7.56 -19.45
C ASN A 283 15.50 6.28 -19.57
N GLN A 284 15.69 5.31 -18.66
CA GLN A 284 14.86 4.11 -18.61
C GLN A 284 13.40 4.47 -18.24
N TYR A 285 13.20 5.42 -17.32
CA TYR A 285 11.85 5.87 -16.97
C TYR A 285 11.11 6.51 -18.16
N ILE A 286 11.80 7.33 -18.97
CA ILE A 286 11.24 7.89 -20.20
C ILE A 286 10.78 6.77 -21.15
N SER A 287 11.62 5.76 -21.32
CA SER A 287 11.32 4.60 -22.15
C SER A 287 10.13 3.80 -21.60
N TYR A 288 10.08 3.59 -20.29
CA TYR A 288 9.00 2.89 -19.60
C TYR A 288 7.65 3.61 -19.81
N ILE A 289 7.58 4.91 -19.53
CA ILE A 289 6.34 5.70 -19.69
C ILE A 289 5.85 5.65 -21.14
N ASN A 290 6.76 5.77 -22.11
CA ASN A 290 6.42 5.73 -23.53
C ASN A 290 5.97 4.33 -24.00
N ASN A 291 6.35 3.27 -23.29
CA ASN A 291 5.90 1.90 -23.55
C ASN A 291 4.52 1.62 -22.95
N ILE A 292 4.30 1.97 -21.68
CA ILE A 292 3.03 1.68 -21.00
C ILE A 292 1.86 2.57 -21.46
N LYS A 293 2.13 3.74 -22.06
CA LYS A 293 1.13 4.60 -22.74
C LYS A 293 -0.13 4.84 -21.90
N LEU A 294 0.04 5.19 -20.64
CA LEU A 294 -1.06 5.56 -19.76
C LEU A 294 -1.89 6.70 -20.40
N LYS A 295 -3.17 6.72 -20.11
CA LYS A 295 -4.10 7.74 -20.63
C LYS A 295 -4.62 8.60 -19.50
N ASP A 296 -4.79 9.90 -19.81
CA ASP A 296 -5.50 10.84 -18.95
C ASP A 296 -7.02 10.54 -18.91
N GLU A 297 -7.77 11.33 -18.17
CA GLU A 297 -9.22 11.21 -18.02
C GLU A 297 -9.99 11.51 -19.33
N SER A 298 -9.35 12.19 -20.27
CA SER A 298 -9.90 12.48 -21.60
C SER A 298 -9.56 11.38 -22.63
N GLY A 299 -8.76 10.38 -22.24
CA GLY A 299 -8.32 9.28 -23.09
C GLY A 299 -7.08 9.60 -23.94
N ASN A 300 -6.42 10.74 -23.73
CA ASN A 300 -5.19 11.09 -24.42
C ASN A 300 -4.01 10.30 -23.86
N THR A 301 -3.15 9.78 -24.74
CA THR A 301 -1.94 9.07 -24.32
C THR A 301 -0.91 10.05 -23.75
N LEU A 302 -0.39 9.72 -22.59
CA LEU A 302 0.64 10.47 -21.90
C LEU A 302 2.02 9.95 -22.29
N LEU A 303 2.86 10.83 -22.85
CA LEU A 303 4.20 10.50 -23.35
C LEU A 303 5.23 11.50 -22.84
N LEU A 304 6.46 11.04 -22.67
CA LEU A 304 7.63 11.87 -22.41
C LEU A 304 8.44 12.06 -23.71
N SER A 305 9.04 13.24 -23.86
CA SER A 305 9.97 13.49 -24.95
C SER A 305 11.26 12.67 -24.75
N THR A 306 11.78 12.13 -25.85
CA THR A 306 13.06 11.41 -25.85
C THR A 306 14.27 12.33 -26.08
N SER A 307 14.03 13.59 -26.43
CA SER A 307 15.10 14.59 -26.66
C SER A 307 15.32 15.51 -25.45
N GLU A 308 14.29 15.71 -24.63
CA GLU A 308 14.31 16.57 -23.44
C GLU A 308 13.49 15.90 -22.32
N SER A 309 14.14 15.49 -21.25
CA SER A 309 13.53 14.73 -20.15
C SER A 309 12.34 15.45 -19.48
N ASN A 310 12.29 16.77 -19.60
CA ASN A 310 11.37 17.66 -18.91
C ASN A 310 10.26 18.21 -19.83
N THR A 311 9.86 17.46 -20.86
CA THR A 311 8.78 17.85 -21.78
C THR A 311 7.95 16.66 -22.19
N GLY A 312 6.72 16.93 -22.66
CA GLY A 312 5.78 15.93 -23.13
C GLY A 312 4.48 15.92 -22.33
N THR A 313 3.46 15.26 -22.87
CA THR A 313 2.11 15.27 -22.27
C THR A 313 2.08 14.61 -20.86
N TYR A 314 2.97 13.67 -20.57
CA TYR A 314 3.12 13.12 -19.24
C TYR A 314 3.70 14.14 -18.25
N TYR A 315 4.73 14.88 -18.66
CA TYR A 315 5.30 15.95 -17.87
C TYR A 315 4.28 17.05 -17.57
N ASP A 316 3.52 17.47 -18.59
CA ASP A 316 2.47 18.48 -18.45
C ASP A 316 1.36 18.00 -17.50
N TYR A 317 1.01 16.71 -17.56
CA TYR A 317 0.04 16.10 -16.65
C TYR A 317 0.54 16.11 -15.21
N LEU A 318 1.79 15.68 -14.94
CA LEU A 318 2.39 15.75 -13.60
C LEU A 318 2.42 17.20 -13.07
N LYS A 319 2.79 18.16 -13.93
CA LYS A 319 2.79 19.58 -13.57
C LYS A 319 1.37 20.04 -13.17
N SER A 320 0.35 19.63 -13.90
CA SER A 320 -1.05 19.94 -13.58
C SER A 320 -1.52 19.32 -12.26
N VAL A 321 -1.03 18.13 -11.91
CA VAL A 321 -1.29 17.48 -10.62
C VAL A 321 -0.69 18.30 -9.47
N ILE A 322 0.54 18.82 -9.64
CA ILE A 322 1.20 19.67 -8.65
C ILE A 322 0.44 21.00 -8.48
N GLU A 323 0.08 21.64 -9.59
CA GLU A 323 -0.71 22.89 -9.60
C GLU A 323 -2.08 22.70 -8.96
N THR A 324 -2.76 21.58 -9.24
CA THR A 324 -4.04 21.22 -8.63
C THR A 324 -3.89 21.07 -7.10
N SER A 325 -2.83 20.42 -6.64
CA SER A 325 -2.55 20.28 -5.21
C SER A 325 -2.39 21.64 -4.51
N LEU A 326 -1.59 22.54 -5.10
CA LEU A 326 -1.42 23.90 -4.58
C LEU A 326 -2.74 24.68 -4.60
N ASN A 327 -3.49 24.64 -5.68
CA ASN A 327 -4.74 25.36 -5.81
C ASN A 327 -5.83 24.84 -4.86
N ASN A 328 -5.87 23.53 -4.59
CA ASN A 328 -6.72 22.97 -3.56
C ASN A 328 -6.34 23.51 -2.18
N PHE A 329 -5.05 23.54 -1.85
CA PHE A 329 -4.57 24.10 -0.59
C PHE A 329 -4.97 25.58 -0.43
N LEU A 330 -4.79 26.39 -1.47
CA LEU A 330 -5.17 27.81 -1.44
C LEU A 330 -6.68 28.03 -1.27
N SER A 331 -7.49 27.12 -1.83
CA SER A 331 -8.95 27.14 -1.69
C SER A 331 -9.43 26.68 -0.32
N ASP A 332 -8.79 25.65 0.25
CA ASP A 332 -9.22 24.99 1.48
C ASP A 332 -8.67 25.69 2.75
N THR A 333 -7.69 26.59 2.60
CA THR A 333 -6.99 27.19 3.72
C THR A 333 -7.55 28.57 4.05
N GLU A 334 -8.02 28.73 5.28
CA GLU A 334 -8.35 30.03 5.85
C GLU A 334 -7.08 30.75 6.32
N PHE A 335 -6.96 32.03 5.98
CA PHE A 335 -5.86 32.89 6.43
C PHE A 335 -6.37 33.85 7.54
N PRO A 336 -5.58 34.11 8.61
CA PRO A 336 -4.16 33.78 8.77
C PRO A 336 -3.89 32.27 8.99
N TYR A 337 -2.89 31.75 8.31
CA TYR A 337 -2.44 30.36 8.35
C TYR A 337 -1.08 30.20 8.99
N THR A 338 -0.96 29.27 9.92
CA THR A 338 0.32 28.82 10.50
C THR A 338 0.47 27.33 10.25
N PRO A 339 1.48 26.87 9.50
CA PRO A 339 1.77 25.45 9.36
C PRO A 339 1.95 24.79 10.74
N SER A 340 1.34 23.63 10.95
CA SER A 340 1.46 22.89 12.21
C SER A 340 2.37 21.68 12.05
N SER A 341 3.17 21.37 13.09
CA SER A 341 3.99 20.14 13.12
C SER A 341 3.15 18.86 13.11
N ASN A 342 1.86 18.96 13.49
CA ASN A 342 0.95 17.83 13.49
C ASN A 342 0.46 17.44 12.07
N GLU A 343 0.62 18.32 11.08
CA GLU A 343 0.33 18.03 9.68
C GLU A 343 1.47 17.25 9.00
N GLN A 344 2.65 17.20 9.63
CA GLN A 344 3.81 16.38 9.22
C GLN A 344 3.95 15.09 10.05
N GLY A 345 3.13 14.89 11.07
CA GLY A 345 3.33 13.88 12.09
C GLY A 345 2.74 12.53 11.71
N ASP A 346 3.55 11.56 11.96
CA ASP A 346 3.33 10.16 12.27
C ASP A 346 1.95 9.88 12.91
N GLY A 347 0.93 9.86 12.07
CA GLY A 347 -0.43 9.45 12.43
C GLY A 347 -0.50 7.93 12.47
N GLY A 348 0.21 7.30 13.42
CA GLY A 348 -0.02 5.90 13.72
C GLY A 348 -1.51 5.70 13.99
N PHE A 349 -2.19 4.91 13.17
CA PHE A 349 -3.53 4.44 13.49
C PHE A 349 -3.45 3.72 14.84
N GLY A 350 -4.08 4.27 15.87
CA GLY A 350 -4.19 3.64 17.17
C GLY A 350 -4.98 2.34 17.05
N GLY A 351 -4.33 1.31 16.56
CA GLY A 351 -4.75 -0.06 16.78
C GLY A 351 -4.38 -0.38 18.22
N GLY A 352 -5.37 -0.76 19.04
CA GLY A 352 -5.12 -1.24 20.40
C GLY A 352 -4.21 -2.46 20.39
N GLY A 353 -2.94 -2.22 20.43
CA GLY A 353 -1.88 -3.18 20.62
C GLY A 353 -0.89 -2.55 21.60
N ASP A 354 -0.75 -3.18 22.75
CA ASP A 354 0.10 -2.74 23.84
C ASP A 354 1.51 -2.38 23.35
N SER A 355 1.87 -1.12 23.52
CA SER A 355 3.27 -0.71 23.56
C SER A 355 3.85 -1.13 24.93
N GLU A 356 4.12 -2.40 25.11
CA GLU A 356 5.05 -2.90 26.11
C GLU A 356 6.24 -3.54 25.40
N GLY A 357 7.30 -2.80 25.31
CA GLY A 357 8.55 -3.25 24.76
C GLY A 357 9.68 -2.31 25.15
N SER A 358 9.88 -2.17 26.47
CA SER A 358 11.14 -1.62 26.96
C SER A 358 12.28 -2.54 26.55
N GLY A 359 13.31 -1.97 25.98
CA GLY A 359 14.62 -2.56 26.08
C GLY A 359 15.29 -2.92 24.76
N GLY A 360 16.16 -2.04 24.37
CA GLY A 360 17.19 -2.29 23.38
C GLY A 360 17.11 -1.32 22.24
N SER A 361 17.74 -0.15 22.41
CA SER A 361 18.16 0.65 21.27
C SER A 361 18.94 -0.26 20.32
N PRO A 362 18.57 -0.35 19.04
CA PRO A 362 19.47 -0.95 18.07
C PRO A 362 20.75 -0.13 18.04
N PRO A 363 21.92 -0.76 17.78
CA PRO A 363 23.14 -0.01 17.61
C PRO A 363 22.94 1.00 16.48
N SER A 364 23.38 2.21 16.73
CA SER A 364 23.31 3.35 15.81
C SER A 364 24.01 3.04 14.48
N GLY A 365 23.25 2.46 13.55
CA GLY A 365 23.46 2.67 12.14
C GLY A 365 22.64 3.92 11.85
N GLY A 366 23.30 5.00 11.43
CA GLY A 366 22.68 6.30 11.31
C GLY A 366 21.43 6.24 10.45
N ASP A 367 20.31 6.70 11.00
CA ASP A 367 19.19 7.13 10.19
C ASP A 367 19.72 8.13 9.16
N PRO A 368 19.38 7.99 7.88
CA PRO A 368 19.64 9.07 6.94
C PRO A 368 18.98 10.32 7.51
N PRO A 369 19.63 11.49 7.44
CA PRO A 369 19.04 12.71 7.94
C PRO A 369 17.67 12.86 7.27
N SER A 370 16.60 12.86 8.05
CA SER A 370 15.27 13.23 7.60
C SER A 370 15.38 14.63 7.05
N GLY A 371 15.47 14.75 5.73
CA GLY A 371 15.48 16.03 5.03
C GLY A 371 14.08 16.59 5.05
N ASP A 372 13.62 17.03 6.21
CA ASP A 372 12.44 17.89 6.29
C ASP A 372 12.69 19.15 5.46
N PRO A 373 11.69 19.65 4.72
CA PRO A 373 11.77 20.96 4.10
C PRO A 373 12.19 21.97 5.17
N PRO A 374 13.02 22.95 4.83
CA PRO A 374 13.75 23.75 5.80
C PRO A 374 12.84 24.26 6.91
N SER A 375 13.21 23.96 8.15
CA SER A 375 12.49 24.21 9.41
C SER A 375 12.05 25.67 9.66
N ARG A 376 12.27 26.56 8.70
CA ARG A 376 11.86 27.97 8.73
C ARG A 376 10.36 28.19 8.59
N ARG A 377 9.58 27.22 8.03
CA ARG A 377 8.14 27.41 7.79
C ARG A 377 7.24 27.10 8.99
N LEU A 378 7.68 26.26 9.91
CA LEU A 378 6.87 25.73 11.02
C LEU A 378 6.43 26.75 12.10
N SER A 379 6.99 27.97 12.11
CA SER A 379 6.63 28.99 13.11
C SER A 379 6.15 30.31 12.50
N THR A 380 6.04 30.40 11.18
CA THR A 380 5.64 31.63 10.49
C THR A 380 4.15 31.61 10.22
N THR A 381 3.44 32.61 10.73
CA THR A 381 2.04 32.85 10.39
C THR A 381 1.97 33.69 9.12
N TYR A 382 1.24 33.21 8.14
CA TYR A 382 0.94 33.91 6.89
C TYR A 382 -0.44 34.55 7.01
N ASN A 383 -0.53 35.88 6.86
CA ASN A 383 -1.79 36.59 7.04
C ASN A 383 -2.67 36.58 5.78
N SER A 384 -2.11 36.19 4.63
CA SER A 384 -2.82 36.16 3.35
C SER A 384 -2.20 35.15 2.40
N VAL A 385 -2.96 34.75 1.38
CA VAL A 385 -2.45 33.95 0.24
C VAL A 385 -1.21 34.60 -0.38
N SER A 386 -1.22 35.93 -0.55
CA SER A 386 -0.08 36.63 -1.16
C SER A 386 1.19 36.51 -0.32
N GLU A 387 1.10 36.54 1.00
CA GLU A 387 2.25 36.31 1.90
C GLU A 387 2.75 34.85 1.80
N TYR A 388 1.85 33.90 1.74
CA TYR A 388 2.20 32.48 1.55
C TYR A 388 2.92 32.26 0.22
N ILE A 389 2.37 32.77 -0.89
CA ILE A 389 3.01 32.70 -2.22
C ILE A 389 4.37 33.42 -2.22
N SER A 390 4.47 34.57 -1.56
CA SER A 390 5.77 35.27 -1.42
C SER A 390 6.79 34.42 -0.67
N SER A 391 6.36 33.64 0.32
CA SER A 391 7.25 32.72 1.03
C SER A 391 7.72 31.56 0.17
N LEU A 392 6.86 31.01 -0.72
CA LEU A 392 7.24 30.00 -1.70
C LEU A 392 8.30 30.54 -2.68
N ASN A 393 8.20 31.81 -3.02
CA ASN A 393 9.10 32.53 -3.92
C ASN A 393 10.32 33.17 -3.22
N SER A 394 10.61 32.85 -1.95
CA SER A 394 11.70 33.49 -1.21
C SER A 394 13.09 33.27 -1.82
N ASP A 395 13.30 32.11 -2.45
CA ASP A 395 14.58 31.71 -3.04
C ASP A 395 14.53 31.68 -4.58
N GLY A 396 13.48 32.27 -5.19
CA GLY A 396 13.27 32.32 -6.64
C GLY A 396 11.80 32.47 -7.00
N ASN A 397 11.50 33.14 -8.10
CA ASN A 397 10.12 33.32 -8.57
C ASN A 397 9.67 32.11 -9.37
N TRP A 398 9.27 31.04 -8.70
CA TRP A 398 8.85 29.80 -9.35
C TRP A 398 7.33 29.55 -9.32
N VAL A 399 6.58 30.29 -8.49
CA VAL A 399 5.12 30.27 -8.41
C VAL A 399 4.58 31.60 -8.92
N THR A 400 3.69 31.56 -9.89
CA THR A 400 2.89 32.70 -10.34
C THR A 400 1.49 32.60 -9.76
N TYR A 401 1.01 33.69 -9.14
CA TYR A 401 -0.31 33.75 -8.51
C TYR A 401 -1.17 34.85 -9.10
N ASP A 402 -2.37 34.49 -9.53
CA ASP A 402 -3.43 35.40 -9.96
C ASP A 402 -4.45 35.59 -8.85
N SER A 403 -4.40 36.72 -8.18
CA SER A 403 -5.32 37.06 -7.08
C SER A 403 -6.77 37.27 -7.54
N SER A 404 -7.02 37.51 -8.80
CA SER A 404 -8.39 37.71 -9.33
C SER A 404 -9.14 36.39 -9.46
N THR A 405 -8.45 35.30 -9.69
CA THR A 405 -9.00 33.94 -9.83
C THR A 405 -8.68 33.03 -8.64
N ASN A 406 -7.86 33.48 -7.72
CA ASN A 406 -7.27 32.68 -6.61
C ASN A 406 -6.57 31.42 -7.14
N LYS A 407 -5.83 31.55 -8.26
CA LYS A 407 -5.11 30.42 -8.88
C LYS A 407 -3.62 30.68 -8.95
N ALA A 408 -2.87 29.60 -8.71
CA ALA A 408 -1.43 29.59 -8.84
C ALA A 408 -0.98 28.58 -9.90
N THR A 409 0.12 28.87 -10.57
CA THR A 409 0.83 27.98 -11.50
C THR A 409 2.29 27.93 -11.10
N ILE A 410 2.98 26.84 -11.43
CA ILE A 410 4.41 26.69 -11.24
C ILE A 410 5.16 26.80 -12.57
N ASN A 411 6.41 27.24 -12.54
CA ASN A 411 7.21 27.32 -13.77
C ASN A 411 7.54 25.92 -14.31
N SER A 412 8.06 25.04 -13.44
CA SER A 412 8.46 23.69 -13.82
C SER A 412 8.32 22.69 -12.66
N VAL A 413 8.32 21.40 -12.98
CA VAL A 413 8.41 20.32 -11.99
C VAL A 413 9.75 20.39 -11.24
N GLY A 414 10.83 20.75 -11.94
CA GLY A 414 12.16 20.90 -11.33
C GLY A 414 12.21 21.99 -10.26
N ASP A 415 11.56 23.13 -10.49
CA ASP A 415 11.45 24.18 -9.45
C ASP A 415 10.68 23.66 -8.24
N PHE A 416 9.56 22.98 -8.45
CA PHE A 416 8.80 22.37 -7.34
C PHE A 416 9.66 21.38 -6.55
N VAL A 417 10.42 20.52 -7.23
CA VAL A 417 11.30 19.56 -6.58
C VAL A 417 12.37 20.28 -5.76
N THR A 418 13.04 21.26 -6.35
CA THR A 418 14.11 22.02 -5.69
C THR A 418 13.63 22.75 -4.43
N HIS A 419 12.41 23.31 -4.45
CA HIS A 419 11.90 24.12 -3.36
C HIS A 419 11.04 23.38 -2.34
N CYS A 420 10.38 22.27 -2.73
CA CYS A 420 9.37 21.62 -1.91
C CYS A 420 9.50 20.11 -1.75
N LYS A 421 10.20 19.40 -2.66
CA LYS A 421 10.22 17.91 -2.69
C LYS A 421 11.64 17.38 -2.91
N ASN A 422 12.59 17.77 -2.06
CA ASN A 422 13.96 17.28 -2.17
C ASN A 422 14.03 15.75 -2.01
N PRO A 423 14.81 15.04 -2.85
CA PRO A 423 15.05 13.61 -2.65
C PRO A 423 15.82 13.38 -1.34
N THR A 424 15.32 12.45 -0.53
CA THR A 424 15.91 12.08 0.76
C THR A 424 16.77 10.83 0.69
N LYS A 425 16.68 10.08 -0.41
CA LYS A 425 17.37 8.81 -0.61
C LYS A 425 18.46 8.92 -1.67
N ASP A 426 19.49 8.08 -1.53
CA ASP A 426 20.57 7.91 -2.49
C ASP A 426 20.10 7.23 -3.78
N VAL A 427 20.96 7.17 -4.80
CA VAL A 427 20.71 6.40 -6.02
C VAL A 427 20.57 4.91 -5.66
N GLY A 428 19.50 4.28 -6.15
CA GLY A 428 19.00 3.01 -5.63
C GLY A 428 18.12 3.27 -4.40
N ALA A 429 17.11 4.12 -4.56
CA ALA A 429 16.25 4.62 -3.48
C ALA A 429 15.45 3.50 -2.79
N PHE A 430 15.16 2.41 -3.51
CA PHE A 430 14.40 1.26 -3.05
C PHE A 430 15.22 -0.03 -3.11
N ASP A 431 15.93 -0.29 -4.22
CA ASP A 431 16.90 -1.37 -4.33
C ASP A 431 18.31 -0.82 -4.15
N SER A 432 18.68 -0.53 -2.89
CA SER A 432 19.96 0.09 -2.60
C SER A 432 21.14 -0.83 -2.91
N LEU A 433 22.24 -0.24 -3.39
CA LEU A 433 23.46 -0.96 -3.76
C LEU A 433 24.05 -1.79 -2.60
N ASP A 434 23.79 -1.41 -1.36
CA ASP A 434 24.21 -2.10 -0.13
C ASP A 434 23.11 -2.99 0.50
N LYS A 435 21.94 -3.06 -0.13
CA LYS A 435 20.75 -3.79 0.36
C LYS A 435 20.24 -3.33 1.73
N SER A 436 20.39 -2.06 2.06
CA SER A 436 20.00 -1.52 3.38
C SER A 436 18.52 -1.14 3.48
N GLN A 437 17.83 -0.95 2.34
CA GLN A 437 16.45 -0.49 2.33
C GLN A 437 15.45 -1.55 2.84
N ALA A 438 14.29 -1.08 3.29
CA ALA A 438 13.20 -1.94 3.75
C ALA A 438 12.72 -2.89 2.64
N GLU A 439 12.76 -2.44 1.40
CA GLU A 439 12.38 -3.18 0.20
C GLU A 439 13.35 -4.34 -0.08
N ASN A 440 14.66 -4.14 0.12
CA ASN A 440 15.63 -5.24 0.06
C ASN A 440 15.33 -6.32 1.11
N LYS A 441 14.92 -5.94 2.33
CA LYS A 441 14.50 -6.88 3.38
C LYS A 441 13.17 -7.56 3.04
N LEU A 442 12.25 -6.85 2.36
CA LEU A 442 10.99 -7.41 1.89
C LEU A 442 11.21 -8.59 0.93
N PHE A 443 12.21 -8.50 0.07
CA PHE A 443 12.53 -9.56 -0.89
C PHE A 443 13.58 -10.56 -0.38
N GLY A 444 14.07 -10.41 0.84
CA GLY A 444 14.88 -11.44 1.50
C GLY A 444 14.18 -12.80 1.49
N ILE A 445 14.97 -13.89 1.53
CA ILE A 445 14.47 -15.25 1.31
C ILE A 445 14.33 -16.04 2.61
N ASN A 446 15.28 -15.84 3.53
CA ASN A 446 15.35 -16.54 4.80
C ASN A 446 16.31 -15.83 5.77
N SER A 447 16.48 -16.34 6.98
CA SER A 447 17.36 -15.74 8.00
C SER A 447 18.85 -15.63 7.58
N THR A 448 19.29 -16.37 6.58
CA THR A 448 20.66 -16.31 6.05
C THR A 448 20.77 -15.28 4.93
N TYR A 449 19.77 -15.25 4.06
CA TYR A 449 19.62 -14.29 2.96
C TYR A 449 18.44 -13.36 3.27
N ASN A 450 18.60 -12.54 4.32
CA ASN A 450 17.54 -11.67 4.84
C ASN A 450 17.33 -10.39 4.01
N THR A 451 18.15 -10.17 2.99
CA THR A 451 18.03 -9.06 2.02
C THR A 451 18.33 -9.57 0.62
N ALA A 452 17.66 -9.02 -0.38
CA ALA A 452 17.95 -9.32 -1.78
C ALA A 452 17.78 -8.09 -2.66
N HIS A 453 18.56 -8.00 -3.72
CA HIS A 453 18.25 -7.12 -4.85
C HIS A 453 17.04 -7.66 -5.61
N PHE A 454 16.21 -6.75 -6.14
CA PHE A 454 14.95 -7.13 -6.80
C PHE A 454 14.65 -6.34 -8.08
N ASP A 455 15.35 -5.22 -8.33
CA ASP A 455 15.13 -4.38 -9.50
C ASP A 455 15.89 -4.93 -10.72
N THR A 456 15.12 -5.37 -11.71
CA THR A 456 15.67 -5.91 -12.97
C THR A 456 16.25 -4.84 -13.88
N TYR A 457 15.77 -3.59 -13.81
CA TYR A 457 16.34 -2.46 -14.56
C TYR A 457 17.72 -2.10 -14.01
N MET A 458 17.84 -1.98 -12.68
CA MET A 458 19.13 -1.79 -12.01
C MET A 458 20.12 -2.88 -12.40
N SER A 459 19.72 -4.15 -12.31
CA SER A 459 20.55 -5.30 -12.70
C SER A 459 21.01 -5.21 -14.16
N SER A 460 20.11 -4.87 -15.06
CA SER A 460 20.41 -4.72 -16.49
C SER A 460 21.40 -3.58 -16.75
N LEU A 461 21.19 -2.41 -16.15
CA LEU A 461 22.09 -1.27 -16.30
C LEU A 461 23.49 -1.57 -15.76
N LEU A 462 23.59 -2.12 -14.56
CA LEU A 462 24.86 -2.48 -13.92
C LEU A 462 25.64 -3.53 -14.74
N THR A 463 24.95 -4.42 -15.45
CA THR A 463 25.56 -5.45 -16.29
C THR A 463 25.99 -4.91 -17.64
N ASN A 464 25.14 -4.10 -18.28
CA ASN A 464 25.38 -3.67 -19.66
C ASN A 464 26.34 -2.47 -19.77
N ASN A 465 26.46 -1.66 -18.71
CA ASN A 465 27.23 -0.41 -18.71
C ASN A 465 28.53 -0.48 -17.87
N ILE A 466 29.06 -1.68 -17.62
CA ILE A 466 30.28 -1.91 -16.80
C ILE A 466 31.43 -1.01 -17.25
N GLU A 467 31.66 -0.87 -18.55
CA GLU A 467 32.75 -0.11 -19.12
C GLU A 467 32.66 1.38 -18.75
N THR A 468 31.47 1.94 -18.84
CA THR A 468 31.18 3.32 -18.45
C THR A 468 31.25 3.50 -16.93
N TYR A 469 30.58 2.65 -16.17
CA TYR A 469 30.49 2.77 -14.71
C TYR A 469 31.83 2.54 -14.01
N SER A 470 32.68 1.65 -14.54
CA SER A 470 33.99 1.39 -13.97
C SER A 470 34.99 2.57 -14.10
N SER A 471 34.67 3.56 -14.92
CA SER A 471 35.45 4.79 -15.00
C SER A 471 35.06 5.82 -13.92
N GLY A 472 33.86 5.68 -13.33
CA GLY A 472 33.38 6.54 -12.26
C GLY A 472 33.95 6.16 -10.89
N SER A 473 34.03 7.13 -9.99
CA SER A 473 34.41 6.87 -8.60
C SER A 473 33.33 6.04 -7.88
N ASN A 474 33.73 5.28 -6.87
CA ASN A 474 32.87 4.42 -6.03
C ASN A 474 32.27 3.19 -6.74
N TRP A 475 32.72 2.86 -7.96
CA TRP A 475 32.31 1.63 -8.62
C TRP A 475 32.82 0.40 -7.87
N ASN A 476 31.95 -0.63 -7.77
CA ASN A 476 32.33 -1.93 -7.27
C ASN A 476 31.99 -3.01 -8.32
N SER A 477 33.00 -3.72 -8.77
CA SER A 477 32.86 -4.76 -9.81
C SER A 477 32.01 -5.96 -9.42
N THR A 478 31.62 -6.07 -8.15
CA THR A 478 30.72 -7.14 -7.66
C THR A 478 29.23 -6.83 -7.87
N TYR A 479 28.85 -5.58 -8.10
CA TYR A 479 27.44 -5.20 -8.26
C TYR A 479 26.69 -6.02 -9.32
N PRO A 480 27.17 -6.18 -10.56
CA PRO A 480 26.43 -6.95 -11.57
C PRO A 480 26.14 -8.39 -11.15
N THR A 481 27.14 -9.05 -10.52
CA THR A 481 26.98 -10.42 -10.03
C THR A 481 26.06 -10.49 -8.82
N ALA A 482 26.12 -9.54 -7.89
CA ALA A 482 25.26 -9.51 -6.72
C ALA A 482 23.78 -9.41 -7.14
N TYR A 483 23.43 -8.47 -8.02
CA TYR A 483 22.08 -8.33 -8.54
C TYR A 483 21.59 -9.58 -9.27
N SER A 484 22.38 -10.10 -10.21
CA SER A 484 21.97 -11.27 -10.99
C SER A 484 21.82 -12.53 -10.14
N THR A 485 22.65 -12.68 -9.10
CA THR A 485 22.54 -13.80 -8.15
C THR A 485 21.26 -13.69 -7.34
N ASP A 486 21.02 -12.55 -6.69
CA ASP A 486 19.84 -12.34 -5.86
C ASP A 486 18.52 -12.51 -6.64
N LEU A 487 18.46 -11.99 -7.87
CA LEU A 487 17.27 -12.11 -8.73
C LEU A 487 16.91 -13.57 -9.06
N SER A 488 17.90 -14.46 -9.09
CA SER A 488 17.73 -15.89 -9.40
C SER A 488 17.47 -16.76 -8.17
N GLU A 489 17.72 -16.24 -6.96
CA GLU A 489 17.47 -16.98 -5.72
C GLU A 489 15.99 -17.29 -5.54
N THR A 490 15.71 -18.46 -4.96
CA THR A 490 14.33 -18.94 -4.77
C THR A 490 13.97 -19.09 -3.30
N ASP A 491 12.70 -18.85 -2.99
CA ASP A 491 12.15 -19.09 -1.67
C ASP A 491 11.80 -20.58 -1.42
N SER A 492 11.18 -20.87 -0.28
CA SER A 492 10.78 -22.23 0.11
C SER A 492 9.74 -22.90 -0.80
N LEU A 493 9.14 -22.16 -1.71
CA LEU A 493 8.18 -22.64 -2.71
C LEU A 493 8.74 -22.56 -4.13
N ASP A 494 10.05 -22.50 -4.26
CA ASP A 494 10.80 -22.45 -5.53
C ASP A 494 10.43 -21.23 -6.39
N LYS A 495 10.04 -20.09 -5.76
CA LYS A 495 9.75 -18.84 -6.44
C LYS A 495 10.94 -17.89 -6.39
N THR A 496 11.37 -17.45 -7.56
CA THR A 496 12.47 -16.47 -7.70
C THR A 496 12.10 -15.12 -7.09
N VAL A 497 13.12 -14.29 -6.82
CA VAL A 497 12.89 -12.90 -6.37
C VAL A 497 12.05 -12.14 -7.40
N ILE A 498 12.30 -12.32 -8.70
CA ILE A 498 11.52 -11.67 -9.78
C ILE A 498 10.06 -12.08 -9.73
N GLU A 499 9.75 -13.39 -9.58
CA GLU A 499 8.36 -13.86 -9.48
C GLU A 499 7.68 -13.28 -8.25
N ARG A 500 8.37 -13.17 -7.11
CA ARG A 500 7.83 -12.57 -5.88
C ARG A 500 7.66 -11.05 -5.99
N ALA A 501 8.55 -10.36 -6.70
CA ALA A 501 8.41 -8.95 -7.01
C ALA A 501 7.17 -8.69 -7.87
N ASN A 502 6.92 -9.52 -8.89
CA ASN A 502 5.68 -9.46 -9.69
C ASN A 502 4.42 -9.64 -8.84
N MET A 503 4.45 -10.51 -7.81
CA MET A 503 3.33 -10.67 -6.88
C MET A 503 3.06 -9.40 -6.05
N TYR A 504 4.08 -8.58 -5.81
CA TYR A 504 4.01 -7.31 -5.07
C TYR A 504 3.92 -6.07 -5.98
N ASN A 505 3.76 -6.25 -7.28
CA ASN A 505 3.61 -5.16 -8.24
C ASN A 505 2.14 -5.00 -8.67
N PRO A 506 1.43 -3.94 -8.25
CA PRO A 506 0.08 -3.65 -8.73
C PRO A 506 -0.04 -3.58 -10.24
N MET A 507 0.92 -2.93 -10.93
CA MET A 507 0.91 -2.76 -12.38
C MET A 507 0.92 -4.11 -13.12
N TYR A 508 1.54 -5.14 -12.54
CA TYR A 508 1.57 -6.49 -13.09
C TYR A 508 0.18 -7.05 -13.43
N TYR A 509 -0.83 -6.70 -12.64
CA TYR A 509 -2.20 -7.21 -12.79
C TYR A 509 -3.13 -6.29 -13.60
N ILE A 510 -2.85 -5.00 -13.62
CA ILE A 510 -3.78 -4.00 -14.16
C ILE A 510 -3.31 -3.34 -15.46
N HIS A 511 -2.07 -3.61 -15.90
CA HIS A 511 -1.54 -3.02 -17.12
C HIS A 511 -1.14 -4.09 -18.14
N ASN A 512 -1.53 -3.90 -19.41
CA ASN A 512 -1.38 -4.88 -20.49
C ASN A 512 0.06 -5.06 -21.02
N ASP A 513 1.00 -4.28 -20.51
CA ASP A 513 2.43 -4.45 -20.80
C ASP A 513 3.08 -5.54 -19.92
N TYR A 514 2.34 -6.08 -18.97
CA TYR A 514 2.78 -7.14 -18.06
C TYR A 514 2.07 -8.46 -18.30
N ASP A 515 2.77 -9.57 -18.13
CA ASP A 515 2.27 -10.94 -18.35
C ASP A 515 1.09 -11.32 -17.45
N GLY A 516 0.96 -10.67 -16.29
CA GLY A 516 -0.10 -10.90 -15.32
C GLY A 516 -1.38 -10.10 -15.56
N TYR A 517 -1.48 -9.36 -16.66
CA TYR A 517 -2.65 -8.55 -16.96
C TYR A 517 -3.95 -9.35 -16.89
N GLN A 518 -4.92 -8.85 -16.12
CA GLN A 518 -6.23 -9.49 -15.89
C GLN A 518 -6.18 -10.90 -15.23
N SER A 519 -5.09 -11.27 -14.57
CA SER A 519 -4.96 -12.56 -13.87
C SER A 519 -5.51 -12.55 -12.44
N SER A 520 -6.24 -11.49 -12.05
CA SER A 520 -6.81 -11.33 -10.70
C SER A 520 -8.17 -10.63 -10.74
N LYS A 521 -8.89 -10.67 -9.62
CA LYS A 521 -10.11 -9.88 -9.39
C LYS A 521 -9.72 -8.55 -8.74
N VAL A 522 -9.82 -7.46 -9.49
CA VAL A 522 -9.50 -6.11 -9.03
C VAL A 522 -10.73 -5.47 -8.38
N ALA A 523 -10.58 -4.91 -7.20
CA ALA A 523 -11.62 -4.19 -6.46
C ALA A 523 -12.28 -3.09 -7.31
N SER A 524 -13.50 -2.70 -6.94
CA SER A 524 -14.25 -1.69 -7.68
C SER A 524 -13.82 -0.27 -7.35
N TYR A 525 -13.36 -0.03 -6.11
CA TYR A 525 -13.11 1.31 -5.57
C TYR A 525 -11.70 1.43 -5.00
N PHE A 526 -11.02 2.51 -5.34
CA PHE A 526 -9.71 2.87 -4.79
C PHE A 526 -9.72 4.34 -4.38
N ARG A 527 -9.15 4.62 -3.21
CA ARG A 527 -8.86 5.98 -2.77
C ARG A 527 -7.35 6.06 -2.48
N ILE A 528 -6.63 6.89 -3.21
CA ILE A 528 -5.19 7.05 -3.13
C ILE A 528 -4.90 8.49 -2.78
N ASN A 529 -4.40 8.72 -1.58
CA ASN A 529 -4.01 10.04 -1.12
C ASN A 529 -2.51 10.08 -0.85
N THR A 530 -1.83 11.14 -1.25
CA THR A 530 -0.40 11.30 -1.00
C THR A 530 -0.04 12.73 -0.63
N GLY A 531 0.85 12.89 0.36
CA GLY A 531 1.46 14.18 0.64
C GLY A 531 2.45 14.52 -0.48
N ILE A 532 2.22 15.64 -1.17
CA ILE A 532 2.96 15.91 -2.41
C ILE A 532 4.43 16.27 -2.16
N THR A 533 4.76 16.73 -0.95
CA THR A 533 6.12 17.14 -0.58
C THR A 533 6.98 15.99 -0.03
N GLN A 534 6.43 14.77 0.09
CA GLN A 534 7.21 13.63 0.59
C GLN A 534 8.46 13.37 -0.28
N GLY A 535 9.60 13.16 0.37
CA GLY A 535 10.86 12.78 -0.26
C GLY A 535 11.08 11.26 -0.37
N ASP A 536 10.19 10.46 0.22
CA ASP A 536 10.33 8.99 0.34
C ASP A 536 10.04 8.27 -0.96
N THR A 537 9.09 8.79 -1.77
CA THR A 537 8.74 8.21 -3.08
C THR A 537 8.41 9.30 -4.10
N SER A 538 8.53 8.94 -5.35
CA SER A 538 8.16 9.77 -6.50
C SER A 538 6.64 9.90 -6.60
N THR A 539 6.12 11.11 -6.79
CA THR A 539 4.68 11.34 -7.10
C THR A 539 4.22 10.55 -8.33
N CYS A 540 5.16 10.22 -9.22
CA CYS A 540 4.87 9.42 -10.42
C CYS A 540 4.42 8.00 -10.10
N VAL A 541 4.88 7.41 -8.99
CA VAL A 541 4.51 6.04 -8.60
C VAL A 541 3.01 5.97 -8.28
N GLU A 542 2.52 6.87 -7.43
CA GLU A 542 1.11 6.92 -7.06
C GLU A 542 0.23 7.40 -8.23
N MET A 543 0.72 8.36 -9.01
CA MET A 543 0.02 8.88 -10.20
C MET A 543 -0.14 7.79 -11.26
N ASN A 544 0.92 7.01 -11.57
CA ASN A 544 0.84 5.90 -12.52
C ASN A 544 -0.13 4.82 -12.06
N LEU A 545 -0.11 4.49 -10.75
CA LEU A 545 -1.05 3.53 -10.17
C LEU A 545 -2.50 4.01 -10.33
N ALA A 546 -2.78 5.28 -10.02
CA ALA A 546 -4.11 5.85 -10.15
C ALA A 546 -4.59 5.87 -11.61
N LEU A 547 -3.72 6.29 -12.55
CA LEU A 547 -4.02 6.28 -13.99
C LEU A 547 -4.25 4.87 -14.52
N ALA A 548 -3.41 3.91 -14.15
CA ALA A 548 -3.56 2.52 -14.58
C ALA A 548 -4.87 1.90 -14.09
N LEU A 549 -5.26 2.14 -12.83
CA LEU A 549 -6.54 1.70 -12.28
C LEU A 549 -7.73 2.35 -13.01
N LYS A 550 -7.67 3.67 -13.31
CA LYS A 550 -8.68 4.37 -14.11
C LYS A 550 -8.75 3.78 -15.53
N ASN A 551 -7.62 3.56 -16.17
CA ASN A 551 -7.54 2.94 -17.50
C ASN A 551 -8.05 1.49 -17.49
N TYR A 552 -7.90 0.77 -16.38
CA TYR A 552 -8.47 -0.57 -16.15
C TYR A 552 -10.00 -0.52 -15.91
N GLY A 553 -10.59 0.68 -15.80
CA GLY A 553 -12.03 0.88 -15.63
C GLY A 553 -12.51 0.81 -14.17
N LYS A 554 -11.67 1.18 -13.20
CA LYS A 554 -12.04 1.22 -11.78
C LYS A 554 -12.43 2.64 -11.35
N ASN A 555 -13.20 2.73 -10.26
CA ASN A 555 -13.51 4.00 -9.61
C ASN A 555 -12.32 4.38 -8.73
N VAL A 556 -11.66 5.47 -9.07
CA VAL A 556 -10.41 5.89 -8.41
C VAL A 556 -10.48 7.35 -8.02
N GLU A 557 -10.38 7.61 -6.73
CA GLU A 557 -10.08 8.92 -6.18
C GLU A 557 -8.56 9.03 -5.99
N PHE A 558 -7.95 10.02 -6.64
CA PHE A 558 -6.53 10.31 -6.48
C PHE A 558 -6.36 11.75 -6.03
N THR A 559 -5.72 11.93 -4.87
CA THR A 559 -5.51 13.24 -4.27
C THR A 559 -4.07 13.42 -3.84
N THR A 560 -3.42 14.45 -4.37
CA THR A 560 -2.16 14.95 -3.84
C THR A 560 -2.43 16.11 -2.89
N VAL A 561 -1.81 16.07 -1.70
CA VAL A 561 -2.09 17.03 -0.64
C VAL A 561 -0.89 17.94 -0.44
N TRP A 562 -1.09 19.23 -0.68
CA TRP A 562 -0.06 20.27 -0.55
C TRP A 562 0.34 20.45 0.92
N ASP A 563 1.61 20.77 1.13
CA ASP A 563 2.23 21.02 2.45
C ASP A 563 2.21 19.81 3.40
N GLN A 564 1.97 18.59 2.87
CA GLN A 564 2.07 17.34 3.61
C GLN A 564 3.13 16.43 3.01
N GLY A 565 3.88 15.77 3.92
CA GLY A 565 4.91 14.79 3.61
C GLY A 565 4.37 13.35 3.59
N HIS A 566 5.19 12.39 4.07
CA HIS A 566 4.84 10.97 4.12
C HIS A 566 3.93 10.66 5.32
N THR A 567 2.64 10.90 5.16
CA THR A 567 1.62 10.77 6.22
C THR A 567 0.29 10.26 5.67
N THR A 568 -0.70 10.05 6.54
CA THR A 568 -2.11 9.82 6.15
C THR A 568 -2.73 11.11 5.61
N ALA A 569 -2.26 11.50 4.42
CA ALA A 569 -2.51 12.79 3.83
C ALA A 569 -4.00 13.02 3.52
N GLU A 570 -4.56 14.10 4.03
CA GLU A 570 -5.94 14.53 3.76
C GLU A 570 -5.96 16.03 3.44
N ARG A 571 -6.90 16.43 2.57
CA ARG A 571 -7.06 17.84 2.20
C ARG A 571 -7.40 18.68 3.45
N LYS A 572 -6.91 19.92 3.45
CA LYS A 572 -7.20 20.87 4.52
C LYS A 572 -8.70 21.18 4.57
N GLY A 573 -9.23 21.37 5.79
CA GLY A 573 -10.68 21.54 5.96
C GLY A 573 -11.50 20.26 5.90
N SER A 574 -10.91 19.13 5.49
CA SER A 574 -11.55 17.82 5.60
C SER A 574 -11.51 17.31 7.06
N SER A 575 -12.31 16.30 7.34
CA SER A 575 -12.28 15.58 8.61
C SER A 575 -10.97 14.81 8.78
N TYR A 576 -10.76 14.20 9.96
CA TYR A 576 -9.64 13.29 10.17
C TYR A 576 -9.68 12.10 9.21
N SER A 577 -8.51 11.51 8.91
CA SER A 577 -8.35 10.39 7.96
C SER A 577 -9.32 9.23 8.22
N THR A 578 -9.57 8.89 9.50
CA THR A 578 -10.57 7.87 9.90
C THR A 578 -11.99 8.24 9.48
N SER A 579 -12.42 9.48 9.72
CA SER A 579 -13.76 9.92 9.35
C SER A 579 -13.95 9.99 7.84
N ASN A 580 -12.91 10.45 7.12
CA ASN A 580 -12.92 10.49 5.66
C ASN A 580 -12.96 9.07 5.05
N PHE A 581 -12.23 8.12 5.63
CA PHE A 581 -12.32 6.72 5.22
C PHE A 581 -13.73 6.15 5.44
N ILE A 582 -14.33 6.37 6.61
CA ILE A 582 -15.70 5.92 6.93
C ILE A 582 -16.70 6.51 5.95
N SER A 583 -16.62 7.80 5.66
CA SER A 583 -17.48 8.47 4.66
C SER A 583 -17.29 7.89 3.27
N TRP A 584 -16.04 7.68 2.85
CA TRP A 584 -15.75 7.04 1.56
C TRP A 584 -16.30 5.61 1.47
N VAL A 585 -16.24 4.82 2.54
CA VAL A 585 -16.89 3.50 2.58
C VAL A 585 -18.40 3.63 2.41
N ALA A 586 -19.03 4.60 3.07
CA ALA A 586 -20.47 4.86 2.93
C ALA A 586 -20.84 5.23 1.47
N ASP A 587 -20.06 6.08 0.82
CA ASP A 587 -20.25 6.46 -0.58
C ASP A 587 -20.11 5.24 -1.51
N CYS A 588 -19.11 4.38 -1.28
CA CYS A 588 -18.93 3.13 -2.02
C CYS A 588 -20.08 2.14 -1.81
N MET A 589 -20.79 2.23 -0.67
CA MET A 589 -21.96 1.43 -0.36
C MET A 589 -23.26 2.05 -0.89
N GLY A 590 -23.21 3.28 -1.42
CA GLY A 590 -24.40 4.03 -1.88
C GLY A 590 -25.32 4.43 -0.74
N VAL A 591 -24.77 4.64 0.46
CA VAL A 591 -25.51 5.08 1.65
C VAL A 591 -25.15 6.54 1.89
N SER A 592 -26.15 7.44 1.85
CA SER A 592 -25.91 8.83 2.24
C SER A 592 -25.54 8.89 3.73
N SER A 593 -24.44 9.56 4.04
CA SER A 593 -24.13 9.89 5.43
C SER A 593 -25.20 10.85 5.94
N ASP A 594 -26.09 10.39 6.81
CA ASP A 594 -27.00 11.26 7.58
C ASP A 594 -26.18 12.09 8.60
N SER A 595 -25.30 12.96 8.10
CA SER A 595 -24.58 13.95 8.92
C SER A 595 -25.04 15.38 8.63
N ASP A 596 -26.33 15.57 8.34
CA ASP A 596 -26.95 16.90 8.36
C ASP A 596 -27.63 17.17 9.71
N SER A 597 -26.80 17.32 10.76
CA SER A 597 -27.15 18.17 11.90
C SER A 597 -25.98 19.11 12.16
N GLU A 598 -26.16 20.35 11.69
CA GLU A 598 -25.38 21.54 12.00
C GLU A 598 -24.00 21.72 11.36
N SER A 599 -23.96 21.99 10.06
CA SER A 599 -23.27 23.19 9.54
C SER A 599 -23.62 23.38 8.06
N ASN A 600 -24.43 24.42 7.77
CA ASN A 600 -24.65 24.93 6.42
C ASN A 600 -23.32 25.49 5.87
N ILE A 601 -22.60 24.70 5.11
CA ILE A 601 -21.61 25.19 4.16
C ILE A 601 -21.98 24.59 2.80
N ASN A 602 -22.51 25.45 1.94
CA ASN A 602 -22.77 25.14 0.54
C ASN A 602 -21.44 24.79 -0.17
N TYR A 603 -21.21 23.52 -0.42
CA TYR A 603 -20.20 23.07 -1.37
C TYR A 603 -20.87 22.94 -2.74
N GLU A 604 -20.75 23.94 -3.58
CA GLU A 604 -20.86 23.73 -5.02
C GLU A 604 -19.62 22.97 -5.48
N SER A 605 -19.76 21.65 -5.66
CA SER A 605 -18.74 20.83 -6.26
C SER A 605 -18.81 21.00 -7.79
N ASP A 606 -17.79 21.60 -8.39
CA ASP A 606 -17.61 21.69 -9.84
C ASP A 606 -17.40 20.33 -10.55
N ASN A 607 -17.80 19.23 -9.92
CA ASN A 607 -17.73 17.88 -10.49
C ASN A 607 -19.10 17.20 -10.70
N SER A 608 -20.21 17.94 -10.62
CA SER A 608 -21.56 17.36 -10.79
C SER A 608 -22.02 17.17 -12.24
N SER A 609 -21.17 17.44 -13.26
CA SER A 609 -21.59 17.34 -14.66
C SER A 609 -21.65 15.93 -15.25
N ASN A 610 -21.12 14.90 -14.56
CA ASN A 610 -21.08 13.54 -15.12
C ASN A 610 -22.06 12.54 -14.50
N PHE A 611 -22.71 12.85 -13.35
CA PHE A 611 -23.68 11.92 -12.75
C PHE A 611 -25.13 12.11 -13.25
N LEU A 612 -25.49 13.29 -13.69
CA LEU A 612 -26.86 13.57 -14.20
C LEU A 612 -27.12 13.05 -15.61
N ASN A 613 -26.09 12.78 -16.44
CA ASN A 613 -26.28 12.31 -17.80
C ASN A 613 -26.54 10.79 -17.94
N ARG A 614 -26.27 9.98 -16.92
CA ARG A 614 -26.60 8.54 -16.97
C ARG A 614 -28.03 8.20 -16.55
N SER A 615 -28.63 8.97 -15.66
CA SER A 615 -30.02 8.75 -15.25
C SER A 615 -31.03 9.26 -16.28
N LEU A 616 -30.70 10.28 -17.08
CA LEU A 616 -31.59 10.81 -18.12
C LEU A 616 -31.64 9.95 -19.38
N ILE A 617 -30.55 9.23 -19.71
CA ILE A 617 -30.51 8.35 -20.90
C ILE A 617 -31.33 7.09 -20.67
N THR A 618 -31.44 6.59 -19.44
CA THR A 618 -32.27 5.42 -19.11
C THR A 618 -33.77 5.75 -19.14
N LEU A 619 -34.14 7.01 -18.85
CA LEU A 619 -35.54 7.45 -18.89
C LEU A 619 -36.05 7.74 -20.31
N ILE A 620 -35.19 8.14 -21.22
CA ILE A 620 -35.56 8.42 -22.63
C ILE A 620 -35.72 7.11 -23.43
N PHE A 621 -35.05 6.02 -23.08
CA PHE A 621 -35.24 4.72 -23.73
C PHE A 621 -36.53 3.99 -23.32
N PHE A 622 -37.15 4.36 -22.19
CA PHE A 622 -38.43 3.77 -21.76
C PHE A 622 -39.67 4.48 -22.34
N ILE A 623 -39.52 5.70 -22.86
CA ILE A 623 -40.65 6.44 -23.46
C ILE A 623 -40.82 6.21 -24.97
N CYS A 624 -39.80 5.70 -25.67
CA CYS A 624 -39.88 5.35 -27.10
C CYS A 624 -40.36 3.91 -27.41
N LEU A 625 -40.73 3.13 -26.40
CA LEU A 625 -41.25 1.75 -26.58
C LEU A 625 -42.76 1.62 -26.34
N PHE A 626 -43.47 2.74 -26.10
CA PHE A 626 -44.93 2.78 -25.92
C PHE A 626 -45.61 3.93 -26.70
N CYS A 627 -45.14 4.24 -27.90
CA CYS A 627 -45.93 5.01 -28.89
C CYS A 627 -45.77 4.35 -30.23
#